data_97e05bce1069037a1a9e8b3fb32e2993
#
_entry.id   97e05bce1069037a1a9e8b3fb32e2993
#
_cell.length_a   1.000
_cell.length_b   1.000
_cell.length_c   1.000
_cell.angle_alpha   90.00
_cell.angle_beta   90.00
_cell.angle_gamma   90.00
#
_symmetry.space_group_name_H-M   'P 1'
#
loop_
_entity.id
_entity.type
_entity.pdbx_description
1 polymer ?
#
loop_
_entity_poly.entity_id
_entity_poly.type
_entity_poly.pdbx_seq_one_letter_code
_entity_poly.pdbx_strand_id
1 'polypeptide(L)'
;STTSSLDGSVVSFGMSPVSSESQRALDVVAKIAGRPADIKRVGPASLDLCKVADGTYDASFEPHLHEWDVPAVSAGAVVIWEAQGHLTQWNGESVHWRQENDVMATNGLITNDLSQYLA
;
A
#
# COMPACT_ATOMS: atom_id res chain seq x y z
N SER A 1 11.55 6.90 -4.45
CA SER A 1 10.90 7.57 -5.58
C SER A 1 10.65 9.03 -5.26
N THR A 2 10.62 9.89 -6.26
CA THR A 2 10.36 11.32 -6.12
C THR A 2 8.99 11.73 -6.67
N THR A 3 8.16 10.79 -7.06
CA THR A 3 6.82 11.05 -7.56
C THR A 3 5.93 11.63 -6.47
N SER A 4 5.33 12.79 -6.72
CA SER A 4 4.54 13.52 -5.72
C SER A 4 3.05 13.59 -6.04
N SER A 5 2.61 12.96 -7.12
CA SER A 5 1.21 12.91 -7.53
C SER A 5 0.81 11.48 -7.87
N LEU A 6 -0.45 11.15 -7.63
CA LEU A 6 -1.00 9.87 -8.09
C LEU A 6 -0.97 9.76 -9.62
N ASP A 7 -1.11 10.90 -10.29
CA ASP A 7 -1.03 10.93 -11.76
C ASP A 7 0.37 10.53 -12.22
N GLY A 8 0.44 9.52 -13.08
CA GLY A 8 1.71 9.02 -13.60
C GLY A 8 2.47 8.10 -12.65
N SER A 9 1.96 7.82 -11.46
CA SER A 9 2.60 6.93 -10.49
C SER A 9 2.47 5.46 -10.87
N VAL A 10 3.25 4.61 -10.21
CA VAL A 10 3.11 3.15 -10.25
C VAL A 10 2.66 2.68 -8.88
N VAL A 11 1.49 2.06 -8.83
CA VAL A 11 0.86 1.62 -7.57
C VAL A 11 0.63 0.12 -7.63
N SER A 12 0.94 -0.58 -6.54
CA SER A 12 0.59 -1.98 -6.39
C SER A 12 -0.48 -2.14 -5.31
N PHE A 13 -1.18 -3.27 -5.35
CA PHE A 13 -2.17 -3.58 -4.32
C PHE A 13 -2.15 -5.06 -4.01
N GLY A 14 -2.61 -5.40 -2.81
CA GLY A 14 -2.80 -6.77 -2.39
C GLY A 14 -4.27 -7.15 -2.37
N MET A 15 -4.49 -8.45 -2.40
CA MET A 15 -5.81 -9.06 -2.22
C MET A 15 -5.69 -10.13 -1.14
N SER A 16 -6.81 -10.66 -0.70
CA SER A 16 -6.84 -11.73 0.28
C SER A 16 -7.75 -12.86 -0.19
N PRO A 17 -7.71 -14.05 0.45
CA PRO A 17 -8.67 -15.10 0.15
C PRO A 17 -10.11 -14.75 0.56
N VAL A 18 -10.29 -13.69 1.34
CA VAL A 18 -11.63 -13.26 1.80
C VAL A 18 -12.25 -12.34 0.75
N SER A 19 -13.38 -12.73 0.20
CA SER A 19 -14.03 -12.05 -0.93
C SER A 19 -14.32 -10.58 -0.64
N SER A 20 -14.83 -10.25 0.54
CA SER A 20 -15.15 -8.86 0.89
C SER A 20 -13.91 -7.96 0.97
N GLU A 21 -12.79 -8.51 1.42
CA GLU A 21 -11.53 -7.77 1.48
C GLU A 21 -10.97 -7.49 0.09
N SER A 22 -10.98 -8.49 -0.77
CA SER A 22 -10.55 -8.32 -2.16
C SER A 22 -11.45 -7.34 -2.90
N GLN A 23 -12.76 -7.37 -2.65
CA GLN A 23 -13.70 -6.42 -3.26
C GLN A 23 -13.37 -4.99 -2.82
N ARG A 24 -13.01 -4.79 -1.56
CA ARG A 24 -12.62 -3.48 -1.04
C ARG A 24 -11.38 -2.94 -1.77
N ALA A 25 -10.39 -3.79 -2.02
CA ALA A 25 -9.20 -3.40 -2.79
C ALA A 25 -9.56 -3.06 -4.24
N LEU A 26 -10.40 -3.85 -4.88
CA LEU A 26 -10.83 -3.60 -6.25
C LEU A 26 -11.68 -2.33 -6.38
N ASP A 27 -12.45 -1.98 -5.37
CA ASP A 27 -13.21 -0.73 -5.35
C ASP A 27 -12.27 0.48 -5.38
N VAL A 28 -11.15 0.42 -4.67
CA VAL A 28 -10.12 1.48 -4.74
C VAL A 28 -9.50 1.55 -6.13
N VAL A 29 -9.15 0.40 -6.71
CA VAL A 29 -8.61 0.33 -8.07
C VAL A 29 -9.56 0.99 -9.06
N ALA A 30 -10.86 0.72 -8.93
CA ALA A 30 -11.87 1.32 -9.81
C ALA A 30 -11.91 2.85 -9.67
N LYS A 31 -11.71 3.36 -8.45
CA LYS A 31 -11.72 4.81 -8.21
C LYS A 31 -10.51 5.53 -8.78
N ILE A 32 -9.33 4.89 -8.77
CA ILE A 32 -8.09 5.53 -9.20
C ILE A 32 -7.70 5.17 -10.63
N ALA A 33 -8.40 4.26 -11.27
CA ALA A 33 -8.08 3.79 -12.63
C ALA A 33 -7.95 4.99 -13.59
N GLY A 34 -6.86 5.01 -14.36
CA GLY A 34 -6.57 6.07 -15.30
C GLY A 34 -5.69 7.20 -14.75
N ARG A 35 -5.51 7.29 -13.44
CA ARG A 35 -4.60 8.30 -12.85
C ARG A 35 -3.16 7.77 -12.74
N PRO A 36 -2.88 6.62 -12.12
CA PRO A 36 -1.53 6.06 -12.17
C PRO A 36 -1.16 5.64 -13.59
N ALA A 37 0.14 5.67 -13.89
CA ALA A 37 0.65 5.11 -15.15
C ALA A 37 0.43 3.61 -15.21
N ASP A 38 0.48 2.94 -14.05
CA ASP A 38 0.26 1.50 -13.96
C ASP A 38 -0.25 1.13 -12.57
N ILE A 39 -1.12 0.13 -12.53
CA ILE A 39 -1.61 -0.47 -11.28
C ILE A 39 -1.29 -1.96 -11.37
N LYS A 40 -0.53 -2.47 -10.40
CA LYS A 40 -0.02 -3.85 -10.41
C LYS A 40 -0.58 -4.67 -9.25
N ARG A 41 -0.86 -5.94 -9.54
CA ARG A 41 -1.15 -6.94 -8.53
C ARG A 41 -0.14 -8.07 -8.68
N VAL A 42 0.92 -8.05 -7.90
CA VAL A 42 2.03 -9.00 -8.00
C VAL A 42 2.18 -9.83 -6.72
N GLY A 43 2.35 -9.17 -5.56
CA GLY A 43 2.62 -9.85 -4.30
C GLY A 43 3.98 -10.57 -4.28
N PRO A 44 4.32 -11.16 -3.15
CA PRO A 44 3.68 -11.00 -1.86
C PRO A 44 3.85 -9.58 -1.27
N ALA A 45 3.09 -9.28 -0.23
CA ALA A 45 3.06 -7.95 0.37
C ALA A 45 4.45 -7.45 0.80
N SER A 46 5.28 -8.32 1.36
CA SER A 46 6.64 -7.97 1.77
C SER A 46 7.49 -7.47 0.60
N LEU A 47 7.37 -8.11 -0.56
CA LEU A 47 8.09 -7.68 -1.76
C LEU A 47 7.55 -6.36 -2.29
N ASP A 48 6.22 -6.16 -2.24
CA ASP A 48 5.61 -4.90 -2.65
C ASP A 48 6.13 -3.74 -1.80
N LEU A 49 6.29 -3.93 -0.49
CA LEU A 49 6.85 -2.91 0.40
C LEU A 49 8.31 -2.61 0.05
N CYS A 50 9.11 -3.64 -0.22
CA CYS A 50 10.49 -3.43 -0.65
C CYS A 50 10.59 -2.65 -1.96
N LYS A 51 9.67 -2.88 -2.88
CA LYS A 51 9.62 -2.16 -4.16
C LYS A 51 9.17 -0.70 -3.99
N VAL A 52 8.34 -0.41 -3.01
CA VAL A 52 8.05 0.98 -2.64
C VAL A 52 9.29 1.64 -2.07
N ALA A 53 9.99 0.94 -1.19
CA ALA A 53 11.21 1.47 -0.55
C ALA A 53 12.31 1.78 -1.57
N ASP A 54 12.51 0.92 -2.57
CA ASP A 54 13.55 1.12 -3.58
C ASP A 54 13.16 2.05 -4.73
N GLY A 55 11.91 2.51 -4.75
CA GLY A 55 11.42 3.44 -5.77
C GLY A 55 10.86 2.80 -7.03
N THR A 56 10.81 1.47 -7.10
CA THR A 56 10.19 0.76 -8.23
C THR A 56 8.69 1.05 -8.30
N TYR A 57 8.01 1.02 -7.14
CA TYR A 57 6.62 1.47 -7.01
C TYR A 57 6.60 2.76 -6.19
N ASP A 58 5.60 3.58 -6.43
CA ASP A 58 5.41 4.81 -5.66
C ASP A 58 4.55 4.59 -4.43
N ALA A 59 3.66 3.59 -4.48
CA ALA A 59 2.79 3.22 -3.36
C ALA A 59 2.31 1.79 -3.49
N SER A 60 1.84 1.24 -2.38
CA SER A 60 1.17 -0.05 -2.33
C SER A 60 0.09 -0.01 -1.24
N PHE A 61 -1.02 -0.70 -1.44
CA PHE A 61 -2.06 -0.80 -0.43
C PHE A 61 -2.61 -2.22 -0.33
N GLU A 62 -2.96 -2.59 0.90
CA GLU A 62 -3.55 -3.89 1.24
C GLU A 62 -4.86 -3.66 1.97
N PRO A 63 -5.95 -4.35 1.61
CA PRO A 63 -7.24 -4.13 2.27
C PRO A 63 -7.28 -4.69 3.69
N HIS A 64 -6.45 -5.67 3.98
CA HIS A 64 -6.44 -6.32 5.28
C HIS A 64 -5.09 -6.99 5.55
N LEU A 65 -4.49 -6.65 6.68
CA LEU A 65 -3.29 -7.28 7.19
C LEU A 65 -3.71 -8.39 8.13
N HIS A 66 -3.57 -9.64 7.71
CA HIS A 66 -3.90 -10.80 8.53
C HIS A 66 -2.75 -11.13 9.49
N GLU A 67 -3.06 -11.90 10.52
CA GLU A 67 -2.09 -12.32 11.53
C GLU A 67 -0.86 -13.00 10.91
N TRP A 68 -1.06 -13.81 9.88
CA TRP A 68 0.05 -14.49 9.18
C TRP A 68 0.91 -13.55 8.33
N ASP A 69 0.44 -12.35 8.02
CA ASP A 69 1.19 -11.35 7.25
C ASP A 69 2.13 -10.51 8.11
N VAL A 70 1.88 -10.45 9.41
CA VAL A 70 2.57 -9.53 10.32
C VAL A 70 4.09 -9.69 10.31
N PRO A 71 4.67 -10.89 10.37
CA PRO A 71 6.14 -11.01 10.36
C PRO A 71 6.78 -10.42 9.10
N ALA A 72 6.21 -10.69 7.94
CA ALA A 72 6.75 -10.21 6.67
C ALA A 72 6.55 -8.70 6.50
N VAL A 73 5.37 -8.20 6.85
CA VAL A 73 5.05 -6.77 6.71
C VAL A 73 5.80 -5.94 7.73
N SER A 74 6.02 -6.43 8.95
CA SER A 74 6.81 -5.70 9.95
C SER A 74 8.27 -5.54 9.51
N ALA A 75 8.85 -6.56 8.88
CA ALA A 75 10.17 -6.45 8.28
C ALA A 75 10.20 -5.42 7.15
N GLY A 76 9.20 -5.45 6.27
CA GLY A 76 9.05 -4.47 5.19
C GLY A 76 8.86 -3.04 5.69
N ALA A 77 8.18 -2.88 6.83
CA ALA A 77 7.99 -1.57 7.45
C ALA A 77 9.31 -0.88 7.79
N VAL A 78 10.26 -1.62 8.33
CA VAL A 78 11.59 -1.08 8.65
C VAL A 78 12.27 -0.56 7.37
N VAL A 79 12.18 -1.31 6.30
CA VAL A 79 12.77 -0.91 5.00
C VAL A 79 12.10 0.37 4.46
N ILE A 80 10.77 0.48 4.58
CA ILE A 80 10.02 1.67 4.19
C ILE A 80 10.48 2.89 5.00
N TRP A 81 10.58 2.76 6.32
CA TRP A 81 11.00 3.86 7.19
C TRP A 81 12.44 4.29 6.93
N GLU A 82 13.34 3.33 6.72
CA GLU A 82 14.74 3.64 6.38
C GLU A 82 14.85 4.37 5.04
N ALA A 83 13.91 4.12 4.11
CA ALA A 83 13.83 4.83 2.84
C ALA A 83 13.04 6.13 2.91
N GLN A 84 12.65 6.56 4.13
CA GLN A 84 11.85 7.78 4.38
C GLN A 84 10.43 7.73 3.79
N GLY A 85 9.92 6.54 3.58
CA GLY A 85 8.54 6.34 3.17
C GLY A 85 7.58 6.36 4.36
N HIS A 86 6.29 6.29 4.05
CA HIS A 86 5.21 6.21 5.04
C HIS A 86 4.54 4.85 5.00
N LEU A 87 4.21 4.33 6.18
CA LEU A 87 3.40 3.13 6.34
C LEU A 87 2.33 3.40 7.38
N THR A 88 1.08 3.38 6.96
CA THR A 88 -0.06 3.69 7.83
C THR A 88 -1.23 2.76 7.52
N GLN A 89 -2.27 2.84 8.34
CA GLN A 89 -3.59 2.34 7.96
C GLN A 89 -4.18 3.25 6.86
N TRP A 90 -5.27 2.83 6.25
CA TRP A 90 -5.95 3.62 5.20
C TRP A 90 -6.50 4.94 5.72
N ASN A 91 -6.83 5.00 7.01
CA ASN A 91 -7.30 6.24 7.65
C ASN A 91 -6.17 7.19 8.08
N GLY A 92 -4.92 6.83 7.79
CA GLY A 92 -3.75 7.63 8.15
C GLY A 92 -3.17 7.35 9.53
N GLU A 93 -3.84 6.53 10.33
CA GLU A 93 -3.34 6.17 11.66
C GLU A 93 -2.21 5.15 11.57
N SER A 94 -1.42 5.04 12.64
CA SER A 94 -0.35 4.06 12.72
C SER A 94 -0.87 2.64 12.63
N VAL A 95 -0.10 1.76 11.99
CA VAL A 95 -0.43 0.34 11.90
C VAL A 95 -0.36 -0.30 13.28
N HIS A 96 -1.35 -1.12 13.61
CA HIS A 96 -1.39 -1.88 14.85
C HIS A 96 -0.95 -3.32 14.59
N TRP A 97 0.20 -3.71 15.14
CA TRP A 97 0.80 -5.01 14.89
C TRP A 97 0.12 -6.17 15.63
N ARG A 98 -0.76 -5.87 16.60
CA ARG A 98 -1.50 -6.86 17.37
C ARG A 98 -2.98 -6.96 17.00
N GLN A 99 -3.38 -6.21 15.99
CA GLN A 99 -4.75 -6.20 15.48
C GLN A 99 -4.70 -6.35 13.97
N GLU A 100 -5.78 -6.87 13.40
CA GLU A 100 -5.93 -6.89 11.96
C GLU A 100 -6.34 -5.49 11.49
N ASN A 101 -5.67 -4.99 10.47
CA ASN A 101 -5.96 -3.67 9.92
C ASN A 101 -5.55 -3.60 8.44
N ASP A 102 -6.00 -2.57 7.77
CA ASP A 102 -5.52 -2.29 6.42
C ASP A 102 -4.15 -1.60 6.46
N VAL A 103 -3.47 -1.55 5.32
CA VAL A 103 -2.12 -0.99 5.23
C VAL A 103 -1.99 -0.20 3.93
N MET A 104 -1.35 0.97 4.04
CA MET A 104 -0.93 1.78 2.91
C MET A 104 0.54 2.13 3.08
N ALA A 105 1.36 1.85 2.06
CA ALA A 105 2.76 2.24 2.02
C ALA A 105 2.99 3.19 0.87
N THR A 106 3.77 4.25 1.09
CA THR A 106 4.09 5.22 0.05
C THR A 106 5.54 5.67 0.12
N ASN A 107 5.98 6.40 -0.90
CA ASN A 107 7.28 7.08 -0.91
C ASN A 107 7.32 8.30 0.02
N GLY A 108 6.28 8.58 0.78
CA GLY A 108 6.16 9.75 1.64
C GLY A 108 5.61 11.00 0.95
N LEU A 109 5.55 11.03 -0.37
CA LEU A 109 5.15 12.21 -1.15
C LEU A 109 3.72 12.15 -1.65
N ILE A 110 3.19 10.95 -1.96
CA ILE A 110 1.84 10.80 -2.51
C ILE A 110 0.81 10.30 -1.50
N THR A 111 1.17 10.27 -0.22
CA THR A 111 0.29 9.75 0.84
C THR A 111 -1.09 10.43 0.83
N ASN A 112 -1.10 11.76 0.81
CA ASN A 112 -2.36 12.51 0.86
C ASN A 112 -3.17 12.34 -0.43
N ASP A 113 -2.52 12.26 -1.56
CA ASP A 113 -3.20 12.10 -2.85
C ASP A 113 -3.86 10.72 -2.96
N LEU A 114 -3.18 9.67 -2.51
CA LEU A 114 -3.74 8.32 -2.52
C LEU A 114 -4.80 8.12 -1.44
N SER A 115 -4.55 8.60 -0.21
CA SER A 115 -5.40 8.30 0.95
C SER A 115 -6.85 8.78 0.77
N GLN A 116 -7.09 9.81 -0.01
CA GLN A 116 -8.44 10.31 -0.25
C GLN A 116 -9.33 9.31 -0.99
N TYR A 117 -8.75 8.31 -1.64
CA TYR A 117 -9.48 7.25 -2.35
C TYR A 117 -9.62 5.96 -1.54
N LEU A 118 -8.90 5.86 -0.42
CA LEU A 118 -8.95 4.69 0.45
C LEU A 118 -10.07 4.86 1.48
N ALA A 119 -10.90 3.86 1.60
CA ALA A 119 -12.06 3.91 2.52
C ALA A 119 -12.07 2.71 3.46
#